data_40e28a64f6b974f6d33be6335cbbf2ce
#
_entry.id   40e28a64f6b974f6d33be6335cbbf2ce
#
_cell.length_a   1.000
_cell.length_b   1.000
_cell.length_c   1.000
_cell.angle_alpha   90.00
_cell.angle_beta   90.00
_cell.angle_gamma   90.00
#
_symmetry.space_group_name_H-M   'P 1'
#
loop_
_entity.id
_entity.type
_entity.pdbx_description
1 polymer ?
#
loop_
_entity_poly.entity_id
_entity_poly.type
_entity_poly.pdbx_seq_one_letter_code
_entity_poly.pdbx_strand_id
1 'polypeptide(L)'
;MSVNIYKKKISPHVFNNLESFIEKNHDEGSVFTFHQGRAHVLDELKSIFKEVPEIYNLLKEESYIVTRKANAETPKVAYGPHFDNYDSTILVPIRVPDSNFNGDIVLWERARWYPSNIFFHLCTKILFQNPLVEWLLTKTYLHNNKFKRYRIKPGQFVVFDGFVDLHFNLHIDKEERVSLLIHNNKKFKDSFIVKLLEDYSKYWASKFSKG
;
A
#
# COMPACT_ATOMS: atom_id res chain seq x y z
N MET A 1 16.18 4.11 2.23
CA MET A 1 16.05 2.70 1.81
C MET A 1 15.89 2.70 0.31
N SER A 2 16.48 1.79 -0.45
CA SER A 2 16.19 1.63 -1.88
C SER A 2 14.99 0.70 -2.05
N VAL A 3 14.27 0.82 -3.16
CA VAL A 3 13.20 -0.13 -3.49
C VAL A 3 13.82 -1.51 -3.69
N ASN A 4 13.40 -2.47 -2.87
CA ASN A 4 13.85 -3.84 -2.97
C ASN A 4 12.69 -4.71 -3.45
N ILE A 5 12.82 -5.25 -4.66
CA ILE A 5 11.89 -6.24 -5.17
C ILE A 5 12.43 -7.61 -4.85
N TYR A 6 11.75 -8.29 -3.97
CA TYR A 6 12.07 -9.67 -3.64
C TYR A 6 11.39 -10.60 -4.64
N LYS A 7 12.16 -11.05 -5.61
CA LYS A 7 11.71 -12.07 -6.59
C LYS A 7 11.67 -13.48 -5.99
N LYS A 8 12.01 -13.61 -4.70
CA LYS A 8 11.95 -14.88 -3.98
C LYS A 8 10.49 -15.29 -3.90
N LYS A 9 10.17 -16.42 -4.46
CA LYS A 9 8.81 -16.96 -4.42
C LYS A 9 8.45 -17.32 -2.98
N ILE A 10 7.38 -16.71 -2.49
CA ILE A 10 6.67 -17.21 -1.32
C ILE A 10 6.24 -18.64 -1.65
N SER A 11 6.46 -19.59 -0.75
CA SER A 11 6.09 -20.98 -0.99
C SER A 11 4.58 -21.10 -1.26
N PRO A 12 4.13 -22.07 -2.08
CA PRO A 12 2.70 -22.23 -2.33
C PRO A 12 1.87 -22.41 -1.06
N HIS A 13 2.43 -23.06 -0.05
CA HIS A 13 1.77 -23.25 1.24
C HIS A 13 1.53 -21.92 1.97
N VAL A 14 2.57 -21.10 2.09
CA VAL A 14 2.46 -19.74 2.70
C VAL A 14 1.50 -18.88 1.90
N PHE A 15 1.51 -18.98 0.58
CA PHE A 15 0.63 -18.22 -0.28
C PHE A 15 -0.85 -18.60 -0.08
N ASN A 16 -1.18 -19.89 -0.03
CA ASN A 16 -2.55 -20.37 0.21
C ASN A 16 -3.06 -19.95 1.60
N ASN A 17 -2.21 -20.03 2.62
CA ASN A 17 -2.56 -19.56 3.96
C ASN A 17 -2.84 -18.05 3.98
N LEU A 18 -2.06 -17.26 3.23
CA LEU A 18 -2.26 -15.82 3.13
C LEU A 18 -3.54 -15.46 2.37
N GLU A 19 -3.88 -16.19 1.32
CA GLU A 19 -5.15 -16.03 0.61
C GLU A 19 -6.34 -16.32 1.53
N SER A 20 -6.31 -17.43 2.26
CA SER A 20 -7.33 -17.80 3.25
C SER A 20 -7.43 -16.76 4.38
N PHE A 21 -6.30 -16.24 4.84
CA PHE A 21 -6.28 -15.15 5.82
C PHE A 21 -7.03 -13.91 5.31
N ILE A 22 -6.79 -13.49 4.07
CA ILE A 22 -7.45 -12.31 3.50
C ILE A 22 -8.94 -12.56 3.30
N GLU A 23 -9.34 -13.72 2.82
CA GLU A 23 -10.76 -14.06 2.65
C GLU A 23 -11.51 -14.02 3.98
N LYS A 24 -10.92 -14.51 5.05
CA LYS A 24 -11.50 -14.52 6.40
C LYS A 24 -11.55 -13.13 7.04
N ASN A 25 -10.54 -12.29 6.82
CA ASN A 25 -10.34 -11.05 7.58
C ASN A 25 -10.67 -9.77 6.80
N HIS A 26 -10.97 -9.85 5.51
CA HIS A 26 -11.34 -8.68 4.72
C HIS A 26 -12.83 -8.40 4.81
N ASP A 27 -13.20 -7.15 5.12
CA ASP A 27 -14.60 -6.73 5.22
C ASP A 27 -15.26 -6.77 3.84
N GLU A 28 -16.40 -7.46 3.75
CA GLU A 28 -17.15 -7.61 2.50
C GLU A 28 -17.54 -6.24 1.92
N GLY A 29 -17.39 -6.06 0.61
CA GLY A 29 -17.71 -4.82 -0.09
C GLY A 29 -16.73 -3.66 0.16
N SER A 30 -15.72 -3.83 1.01
CA SER A 30 -14.72 -2.79 1.27
C SER A 30 -13.56 -2.84 0.29
N VAL A 31 -13.06 -1.65 -0.14
CA VAL A 31 -11.79 -1.57 -0.89
C VAL A 31 -10.59 -1.78 0.04
N PHE A 32 -10.69 -1.30 1.28
CA PHE A 32 -9.65 -1.39 2.30
C PHE A 32 -10.22 -1.91 3.60
N THR A 33 -9.59 -2.93 4.19
CA THR A 33 -9.84 -3.35 5.56
C THR A 33 -8.60 -3.11 6.40
N PHE A 34 -8.77 -2.37 7.49
CA PHE A 34 -7.70 -1.96 8.40
C PHE A 34 -7.67 -2.86 9.64
N HIS A 35 -6.48 -3.41 9.94
CA HIS A 35 -6.30 -4.37 11.03
C HIS A 35 -5.48 -3.81 12.21
N GLN A 36 -5.47 -2.48 12.39
CA GLN A 36 -4.72 -1.85 13.46
C GLN A 36 -5.21 -2.29 14.84
N GLY A 37 -4.27 -2.65 15.73
CA GLY A 37 -4.55 -3.05 17.11
C GLY A 37 -5.18 -4.44 17.27
N ARG A 38 -5.28 -5.21 16.19
CA ARG A 38 -5.77 -6.60 16.21
C ARG A 38 -4.61 -7.57 16.44
N ALA A 39 -4.25 -7.83 17.69
CA ALA A 39 -3.12 -8.70 18.04
C ALA A 39 -3.20 -10.09 17.36
N HIS A 40 -4.39 -10.69 17.32
CA HIS A 40 -4.60 -11.97 16.67
C HIS A 40 -4.27 -11.98 15.16
N VAL A 41 -4.48 -10.83 14.47
CA VAL A 41 -4.12 -10.68 13.05
C VAL A 41 -2.59 -10.68 12.87
N LEU A 42 -1.89 -10.00 13.77
CA LEU A 42 -0.43 -9.99 13.75
C LEU A 42 0.16 -11.37 14.01
N ASP A 43 -0.38 -12.09 15.01
CA ASP A 43 0.08 -13.44 15.35
C ASP A 43 -0.18 -14.43 14.23
N GLU A 44 -1.36 -14.35 13.59
CA GLU A 44 -1.70 -15.17 12.43
C GLU A 44 -0.74 -14.88 11.25
N LEU A 45 -0.44 -13.61 10.95
CA LEU A 45 0.52 -13.24 9.92
C LEU A 45 1.95 -13.64 10.26
N LYS A 46 2.38 -13.54 11.51
CA LYS A 46 3.67 -14.06 11.96
C LYS A 46 3.77 -15.56 11.75
N SER A 47 2.71 -16.30 12.05
CA SER A 47 2.65 -17.75 11.79
C SER A 47 2.75 -18.05 10.29
N ILE A 48 2.02 -17.33 9.43
CA ILE A 48 2.03 -17.50 7.98
C ILE A 48 3.43 -17.19 7.40
N PHE A 49 4.05 -16.09 7.82
CA PHE A 49 5.34 -15.63 7.26
C PHE A 49 6.57 -16.19 7.99
N LYS A 50 6.43 -17.18 8.86
CA LYS A 50 7.54 -17.79 9.60
C LYS A 50 8.68 -18.26 8.69
N GLU A 51 8.35 -18.74 7.49
CA GLU A 51 9.31 -19.22 6.48
C GLU A 51 9.81 -18.11 5.55
N VAL A 52 9.37 -16.86 5.73
CA VAL A 52 9.75 -15.71 4.92
C VAL A 52 10.38 -14.64 5.83
N PRO A 53 11.63 -14.83 6.24
CA PRO A 53 12.28 -13.98 7.26
C PRO A 53 12.31 -12.50 6.88
N GLU A 54 12.34 -12.18 5.60
CA GLU A 54 12.32 -10.80 5.10
C GLU A 54 11.01 -10.06 5.44
N ILE A 55 9.88 -10.76 5.54
CA ILE A 55 8.60 -10.20 5.99
C ILE A 55 8.43 -10.39 7.50
N TYR A 56 8.73 -11.60 7.99
CA TYR A 56 8.58 -11.94 9.41
C TYR A 56 9.29 -10.96 10.34
N ASN A 57 10.55 -10.61 10.05
CA ASN A 57 11.34 -9.68 10.86
C ASN A 57 10.83 -8.21 10.81
N LEU A 58 9.98 -7.90 9.84
CA LEU A 58 9.35 -6.58 9.70
C LEU A 58 7.97 -6.50 10.34
N LEU A 59 7.38 -7.63 10.75
CA LEU A 59 6.10 -7.68 11.48
C LEU A 59 6.32 -7.33 12.96
N LYS A 60 5.89 -6.13 13.34
CA LYS A 60 5.99 -5.59 14.70
C LYS A 60 4.62 -5.32 15.29
N GLU A 61 4.52 -5.15 16.60
CA GLU A 61 3.27 -4.82 17.27
C GLU A 61 2.65 -3.52 16.75
N GLU A 62 3.49 -2.53 16.43
CA GLU A 62 3.07 -1.26 15.84
C GLU A 62 2.83 -1.30 14.33
N SER A 63 2.98 -2.44 13.68
CA SER A 63 2.73 -2.58 12.24
C SER A 63 1.28 -2.24 11.91
N TYR A 64 1.10 -1.41 10.89
CA TYR A 64 -0.21 -1.08 10.37
C TYR A 64 -0.50 -1.98 9.16
N ILE A 65 -1.45 -2.87 9.34
CA ILE A 65 -1.77 -3.93 8.37
C ILE A 65 -3.06 -3.55 7.65
N VAL A 66 -3.04 -3.64 6.32
CA VAL A 66 -4.19 -3.34 5.46
C VAL A 66 -4.35 -4.44 4.44
N THR A 67 -5.52 -5.02 4.34
CA THR A 67 -5.93 -5.82 3.18
C THR A 67 -6.67 -4.94 2.19
N ARG A 68 -6.35 -5.07 0.91
CA ARG A 68 -6.94 -4.27 -0.16
C ARG A 68 -7.50 -5.18 -1.24
N LYS A 69 -8.77 -4.97 -1.57
CA LYS A 69 -9.42 -5.53 -2.77
C LYS A 69 -9.85 -4.37 -3.66
N ALA A 70 -9.43 -4.38 -4.90
CA ALA A 70 -9.69 -3.32 -5.86
C ALA A 70 -10.06 -3.92 -7.23
N ASN A 71 -11.05 -3.34 -7.87
CA ASN A 71 -11.58 -3.75 -9.17
C ASN A 71 -11.90 -2.54 -10.04
N ALA A 72 -12.57 -2.74 -11.17
CA ALA A 72 -12.95 -1.67 -12.10
C ALA A 72 -13.88 -0.61 -11.48
N GLU A 73 -14.67 -0.98 -10.47
CA GLU A 73 -15.61 -0.08 -9.78
C GLU A 73 -14.93 0.73 -8.66
N THR A 74 -13.70 0.37 -8.30
CA THR A 74 -12.95 1.06 -7.26
C THR A 74 -12.73 2.53 -7.65
N PRO A 75 -13.08 3.50 -6.78
CA PRO A 75 -12.94 4.92 -7.09
C PRO A 75 -11.51 5.29 -7.50
N LYS A 76 -11.36 6.12 -8.52
CA LYS A 76 -10.04 6.53 -9.05
C LYS A 76 -9.13 7.13 -8.00
N VAL A 77 -9.68 7.84 -7.02
CA VAL A 77 -8.92 8.41 -5.90
C VAL A 77 -8.13 7.35 -5.10
N ALA A 78 -8.58 6.11 -5.09
CA ALA A 78 -7.87 5.00 -4.45
C ALA A 78 -6.58 4.59 -5.17
N TYR A 79 -6.35 5.11 -6.37
CA TYR A 79 -5.18 4.82 -7.21
C TYR A 79 -4.21 6.00 -7.35
N GLY A 80 -4.56 7.16 -6.80
CA GLY A 80 -3.80 8.41 -6.96
C GLY A 80 -2.39 8.37 -6.38
N PRO A 81 -1.45 9.17 -6.93
CA PRO A 81 -0.09 9.31 -6.39
C PRO A 81 -0.09 9.83 -4.96
N HIS A 82 0.62 9.15 -4.05
CA HIS A 82 0.70 9.57 -2.66
C HIS A 82 2.00 9.14 -1.99
N PHE A 83 2.23 9.72 -0.81
CA PHE A 83 3.23 9.29 0.15
C PHE A 83 2.53 8.68 1.36
N ASP A 84 3.07 7.60 1.87
CA ASP A 84 2.64 7.03 3.14
C ASP A 84 3.09 7.88 4.35
N ASN A 85 2.54 7.57 5.51
CA ASN A 85 3.02 8.09 6.78
C ASN A 85 4.08 7.17 7.43
N TYR A 86 4.61 6.22 6.68
CA TYR A 86 5.45 5.12 7.17
C TYR A 86 6.74 5.02 6.36
N ASP A 87 7.87 4.75 7.05
CA ASP A 87 9.17 4.57 6.40
C ASP A 87 9.25 3.33 5.54
N SER A 88 8.56 2.28 5.94
CA SER A 88 8.62 1.00 5.25
C SER A 88 7.22 0.50 4.92
N THR A 89 7.00 0.29 3.66
CA THR A 89 5.79 -0.34 3.12
C THR A 89 6.17 -1.62 2.41
N ILE A 90 5.54 -2.72 2.83
CA ILE A 90 5.64 -4.03 2.21
C ILE A 90 4.33 -4.25 1.47
N LEU A 91 4.42 -4.53 0.18
CA LEU A 91 3.28 -4.90 -0.65
C LEU A 91 3.41 -6.35 -1.09
N VAL A 92 2.46 -7.17 -0.70
CA VAL A 92 2.35 -8.59 -1.08
C VAL A 92 1.08 -8.75 -1.93
N PRO A 93 1.19 -8.88 -3.26
CA PRO A 93 0.04 -9.14 -4.11
C PRO A 93 -0.39 -10.61 -4.00
N ILE A 94 -1.70 -10.82 -3.90
CA ILE A 94 -2.34 -12.13 -3.84
C ILE A 94 -3.00 -12.46 -5.18
N ARG A 95 -3.81 -11.53 -5.69
CA ARG A 95 -4.38 -11.60 -7.04
C ARG A 95 -3.97 -10.36 -7.81
N VAL A 96 -3.51 -10.56 -9.02
CA VAL A 96 -3.11 -9.46 -9.92
C VAL A 96 -3.76 -9.73 -11.27
N PRO A 97 -4.43 -8.76 -11.87
CA PRO A 97 -5.00 -8.89 -13.20
C PRO A 97 -3.99 -9.38 -14.25
N ASP A 98 -4.38 -10.29 -15.11
CA ASP A 98 -3.48 -10.83 -16.15
C ASP A 98 -3.21 -9.85 -17.29
N SER A 99 -4.09 -8.87 -17.47
CA SER A 99 -3.97 -7.88 -18.52
C SER A 99 -2.77 -6.95 -18.32
N ASN A 100 -2.11 -6.58 -19.41
CA ASN A 100 -0.98 -5.66 -19.38
C ASN A 100 -1.37 -4.30 -18.76
N PHE A 101 -0.53 -3.81 -17.86
CA PHE A 101 -0.65 -2.52 -17.17
C PHE A 101 -1.66 -2.45 -16.03
N ASN A 102 -2.60 -3.39 -15.88
CA ASN A 102 -3.61 -3.35 -14.83
C ASN A 102 -3.02 -3.63 -13.45
N GLY A 103 -3.23 -2.70 -12.54
CA GLY A 103 -2.85 -2.84 -11.13
C GLY A 103 -1.34 -2.84 -10.84
N ASP A 104 -0.47 -2.55 -11.82
CA ASP A 104 0.96 -2.42 -11.58
C ASP A 104 1.22 -1.26 -10.60
N ILE A 105 2.26 -1.38 -9.78
CA ILE A 105 2.72 -0.28 -8.94
C ILE A 105 3.71 0.59 -9.72
N VAL A 106 3.52 1.89 -9.62
CA VAL A 106 4.43 2.90 -10.17
C VAL A 106 5.10 3.60 -9.00
N LEU A 107 6.41 3.70 -9.04
CA LEU A 107 7.24 4.29 -7.99
C LEU A 107 8.17 5.36 -8.59
N TRP A 108 8.23 6.52 -7.93
CA TRP A 108 9.31 7.49 -8.08
C TRP A 108 10.12 7.47 -6.80
N GLU A 109 11.25 6.77 -6.84
CA GLU A 109 12.15 6.59 -5.70
C GLU A 109 12.71 7.92 -5.24
N ARG A 110 12.63 8.20 -3.94
CA ARG A 110 13.07 9.45 -3.31
C ARG A 110 12.55 10.70 -4.02
N ALA A 111 11.25 10.70 -4.33
CA ALA A 111 10.58 11.82 -4.97
C ALA A 111 10.62 13.09 -4.11
N ARG A 112 10.81 12.94 -2.80
CA ARG A 112 11.05 14.03 -1.87
C ARG A 112 12.16 13.69 -0.86
N TRP A 113 12.71 14.73 -0.24
CA TRP A 113 13.61 14.58 0.91
C TRP A 113 12.80 14.22 2.16
N TYR A 114 13.45 13.61 3.15
CA TYR A 114 12.81 13.37 4.44
C TYR A 114 12.34 14.69 5.05
N PRO A 115 11.03 14.91 5.20
CA PRO A 115 10.54 16.11 5.84
C PRO A 115 11.01 16.19 7.29
N SER A 116 11.65 17.29 7.64
CA SER A 116 12.18 17.53 8.99
C SER A 116 11.07 17.73 10.04
N ASN A 117 9.90 18.15 9.58
CA ASN A 117 8.74 18.37 10.46
C ASN A 117 7.42 18.08 9.76
N ILE A 118 6.35 18.03 10.57
CA ILE A 118 5.00 17.71 10.11
C ILE A 118 4.46 18.70 9.06
N PHE A 119 4.81 19.97 9.15
CA PHE A 119 4.33 20.99 8.23
C PHE A 119 4.81 20.71 6.79
N PHE A 120 6.11 20.46 6.59
CA PHE A 120 6.65 20.09 5.27
C PHE A 120 6.06 18.77 4.76
N HIS A 121 5.83 17.81 5.66
CA HIS A 121 5.16 16.57 5.28
C HIS A 121 3.76 16.83 4.72
N LEU A 122 2.96 17.65 5.38
CA LEU A 122 1.61 17.99 4.95
C LEU A 122 1.59 18.80 3.66
N CYS A 123 2.47 19.81 3.55
CA CYS A 123 2.59 20.61 2.32
C CYS A 123 2.89 19.71 1.11
N THR A 124 3.82 18.76 1.23
CA THR A 124 4.13 17.84 0.14
C THR A 124 2.96 16.89 -0.14
N LYS A 125 2.27 16.39 0.87
CA LYS A 125 1.07 15.56 0.66
C LYS A 125 -0.01 16.34 -0.10
N ILE A 126 -0.37 17.52 0.36
CA ILE A 126 -1.38 18.37 -0.28
C ILE A 126 -1.00 18.67 -1.73
N LEU A 127 0.28 19.00 -1.97
CA LEU A 127 0.76 19.28 -3.33
C LEU A 127 0.59 18.09 -4.25
N PHE A 128 1.08 16.90 -3.85
CA PHE A 128 1.06 15.72 -4.71
C PHE A 128 -0.30 15.02 -4.79
N GLN A 129 -1.17 15.21 -3.78
CA GLN A 129 -2.55 14.72 -3.77
C GLN A 129 -3.55 15.76 -4.33
N ASN A 130 -3.07 16.88 -4.87
CA ASN A 130 -3.90 17.82 -5.58
C ASN A 130 -4.38 17.21 -6.91
N PRO A 131 -5.69 17.26 -7.25
CA PRO A 131 -6.24 16.62 -8.45
C PRO A 131 -5.55 17.03 -9.76
N LEU A 132 -5.09 18.28 -9.87
CA LEU A 132 -4.36 18.77 -11.05
C LEU A 132 -2.97 18.13 -11.16
N VAL A 133 -2.24 18.07 -10.02
CA VAL A 133 -0.91 17.46 -9.96
C VAL A 133 -1.02 15.94 -10.19
N GLU A 134 -2.00 15.30 -9.59
CA GLU A 134 -2.31 13.89 -9.79
C GLU A 134 -2.58 13.60 -11.28
N TRP A 135 -3.44 14.37 -11.91
CA TRP A 135 -3.73 14.25 -13.33
C TRP A 135 -2.46 14.41 -14.19
N LEU A 136 -1.63 15.42 -13.91
CA LEU A 136 -0.38 15.66 -14.61
C LEU A 136 0.60 14.49 -14.45
N LEU A 137 0.79 14.02 -13.23
CA LEU A 137 1.69 12.90 -12.93
C LEU A 137 1.22 11.61 -13.60
N THR A 138 -0.07 11.30 -13.53
CA THR A 138 -0.63 10.10 -14.17
C THR A 138 -0.61 10.16 -15.70
N LYS A 139 -0.62 11.35 -16.28
CA LYS A 139 -0.47 11.54 -17.72
C LYS A 139 1.00 11.45 -18.18
N THR A 140 1.92 11.91 -17.37
CA THR A 140 3.34 12.05 -17.76
C THR A 140 4.23 10.91 -17.28
N TYR A 141 3.75 10.00 -16.42
CA TYR A 141 4.61 8.96 -15.84
C TYR A 141 5.29 8.08 -16.89
N LEU A 142 4.62 7.79 -18.03
CA LEU A 142 5.20 6.99 -19.12
C LEU A 142 6.38 7.67 -19.82
N HIS A 143 6.41 9.00 -19.80
CA HIS A 143 7.45 9.80 -20.47
C HIS A 143 8.52 10.31 -19.50
N ASN A 144 8.32 10.09 -18.20
CA ASN A 144 9.24 10.55 -17.17
C ASN A 144 10.05 9.36 -16.63
N ASN A 145 11.33 9.31 -16.96
CA ASN A 145 12.27 8.26 -16.56
C ASN A 145 12.50 8.13 -15.03
N LYS A 146 12.00 9.09 -14.24
CA LYS A 146 12.03 8.99 -12.77
C LYS A 146 11.00 8.00 -12.24
N PHE A 147 9.92 7.76 -12.98
CA PHE A 147 8.94 6.76 -12.62
C PHE A 147 9.37 5.39 -13.14
N LYS A 148 9.37 4.43 -12.24
CA LYS A 148 9.60 3.03 -12.57
C LYS A 148 8.32 2.25 -12.31
N ARG A 149 7.91 1.45 -13.28
CA ARG A 149 6.76 0.58 -13.17
C ARG A 149 7.21 -0.82 -12.79
N TYR A 150 6.51 -1.38 -11.83
CA TYR A 150 6.80 -2.72 -11.32
C TYR A 150 5.53 -3.57 -11.36
N ARG A 151 5.62 -4.68 -12.10
CA ARG A 151 4.62 -5.74 -12.04
C ARG A 151 5.10 -6.77 -11.02
N ILE A 152 4.45 -6.76 -9.87
CA ILE A 152 4.72 -7.71 -8.79
C ILE A 152 3.71 -8.86 -8.94
N LYS A 153 4.22 -10.04 -9.25
CA LYS A 153 3.39 -11.23 -9.44
C LYS A 153 2.99 -11.85 -8.09
N PRO A 154 1.87 -12.61 -8.03
CA PRO A 154 1.55 -13.42 -6.87
C PRO A 154 2.75 -14.29 -6.45
N GLY A 155 2.98 -14.39 -5.14
CA GLY A 155 4.18 -15.08 -4.60
C GLY A 155 5.46 -14.25 -4.59
N GLN A 156 5.43 -13.00 -5.06
CA GLN A 156 6.51 -12.02 -4.90
C GLN A 156 6.06 -10.92 -3.93
N PHE A 157 7.00 -10.12 -3.46
CA PHE A 157 6.69 -8.91 -2.69
C PHE A 157 7.68 -7.79 -2.96
N VAL A 158 7.29 -6.57 -2.67
CA VAL A 158 8.16 -5.39 -2.77
C VAL A 158 8.20 -4.67 -1.44
N VAL A 159 9.38 -4.18 -1.08
CA VAL A 159 9.59 -3.30 0.08
C VAL A 159 10.13 -1.98 -0.42
N PHE A 160 9.51 -0.89 -0.02
CA PHE A 160 9.90 0.47 -0.39
C PHE A 160 9.71 1.45 0.77
N ASP A 161 10.31 2.62 0.66
CA ASP A 161 10.17 3.70 1.63
C ASP A 161 8.94 4.54 1.29
N GLY A 162 7.79 4.15 1.83
CA GLY A 162 6.52 4.83 1.56
C GLY A 162 6.51 6.30 1.95
N PHE A 163 7.42 6.72 2.86
CA PHE A 163 7.48 8.10 3.33
C PHE A 163 8.14 9.07 2.34
N VAL A 164 9.09 8.61 1.51
CA VAL A 164 9.80 9.45 0.54
C VAL A 164 9.61 9.03 -0.91
N ASP A 165 9.16 7.81 -1.14
CA ASP A 165 8.87 7.28 -2.46
C ASP A 165 7.43 7.64 -2.84
N LEU A 166 7.27 8.46 -3.88
CA LEU A 166 5.95 8.72 -4.44
C LEU A 166 5.48 7.47 -5.17
N HIS A 167 4.32 6.98 -4.81
CA HIS A 167 3.81 5.74 -5.40
C HIS A 167 2.32 5.79 -5.67
N PHE A 168 1.91 4.98 -6.63
CA PHE A 168 0.51 4.76 -6.96
C PHE A 168 0.33 3.44 -7.71
N ASN A 169 -0.90 2.97 -7.81
CA ASN A 169 -1.23 1.80 -8.61
C ASN A 169 -1.92 2.24 -9.89
N LEU A 170 -1.65 1.55 -10.98
CA LEU A 170 -2.42 1.74 -12.20
C LEU A 170 -3.85 1.23 -12.00
N HIS A 171 -4.78 1.90 -12.66
CA HIS A 171 -6.20 1.55 -12.61
C HIS A 171 -6.42 0.10 -13.08
N ILE A 172 -7.47 -0.52 -12.58
CA ILE A 172 -7.88 -1.89 -12.93
C ILE A 172 -9.17 -1.80 -13.74
N ASP A 173 -9.15 -2.38 -14.95
CA ASP A 173 -10.29 -2.24 -15.88
C ASP A 173 -11.29 -3.38 -15.78
N LYS A 174 -10.90 -4.60 -15.45
CA LYS A 174 -11.79 -5.78 -15.57
C LYS A 174 -11.73 -6.77 -14.43
N GLU A 175 -10.58 -6.99 -13.85
CA GLU A 175 -10.37 -8.06 -12.87
C GLU A 175 -10.19 -7.48 -11.47
N GLU A 176 -10.12 -8.34 -10.48
CA GLU A 176 -9.85 -7.94 -9.11
C GLU A 176 -8.35 -8.01 -8.81
N ARG A 177 -7.83 -7.00 -8.12
CA ARG A 177 -6.54 -7.06 -7.46
C ARG A 177 -6.72 -7.19 -5.96
N VAL A 178 -6.10 -8.21 -5.39
CA VAL A 178 -6.05 -8.42 -3.95
C VAL A 178 -4.61 -8.30 -3.47
N SER A 179 -4.38 -7.54 -2.42
CA SER A 179 -3.05 -7.36 -1.84
C SER A 179 -3.08 -7.17 -0.33
N LEU A 180 -2.00 -7.59 0.33
CA LEU A 180 -1.70 -7.25 1.70
C LEU A 180 -0.64 -6.14 1.72
N LEU A 181 -0.89 -5.10 2.52
CA LEU A 181 0.06 -4.03 2.80
C LEU A 181 0.42 -4.08 4.29
N ILE A 182 1.72 -3.97 4.56
CA ILE A 182 2.25 -3.90 5.91
C ILE A 182 3.11 -2.65 5.99
N HIS A 183 2.72 -1.72 6.85
CA HIS A 183 3.41 -0.46 7.03
C HIS A 183 4.08 -0.42 8.40
N ASN A 184 5.33 -0.01 8.44
CA ASN A 184 6.15 0.06 9.65
C ASN A 184 6.76 1.44 9.87
N ASN A 185 7.13 1.72 11.12
CA ASN A 185 7.81 2.93 11.53
C ASN A 185 7.03 4.20 11.13
N LYS A 186 5.83 4.34 11.70
CA LYS A 186 4.99 5.52 11.50
C LYS A 186 5.73 6.80 11.89
N LYS A 187 5.79 7.76 10.96
CA LYS A 187 6.34 9.09 11.20
C LYS A 187 5.32 10.01 11.84
N PHE A 188 5.80 10.91 12.67
CA PHE A 188 4.96 11.91 13.37
C PHE A 188 3.77 11.31 14.13
N LYS A 189 3.92 10.08 14.66
CA LYS A 189 2.85 9.32 15.33
C LYS A 189 2.19 10.08 16.48
N ASP A 190 2.93 10.96 17.15
CA ASP A 190 2.46 11.74 18.30
C ASP A 190 1.82 13.07 17.89
N SER A 191 1.83 13.41 16.58
CA SER A 191 1.23 14.63 16.07
C SER A 191 -0.30 14.54 16.10
N PHE A 192 -0.94 15.50 16.77
CA PHE A 192 -2.40 15.64 16.77
C PHE A 192 -2.98 15.77 15.35
N ILE A 193 -2.28 16.49 14.46
CA ILE A 193 -2.68 16.69 13.07
C ILE A 193 -2.69 15.36 12.29
N VAL A 194 -1.67 14.50 12.52
CA VAL A 194 -1.64 13.18 11.86
C VAL A 194 -2.80 12.32 12.32
N LYS A 195 -3.10 12.31 13.62
CA LYS A 195 -4.26 11.58 14.17
C LYS A 195 -5.56 12.07 13.56
N LEU A 196 -5.76 13.39 13.51
CA LEU A 196 -6.97 13.99 12.91
C LEU A 196 -7.13 13.61 11.43
N LEU A 197 -6.06 13.66 10.65
CA LEU A 197 -6.09 13.28 9.23
C LEU A 197 -6.37 11.79 9.03
N GLU A 198 -5.87 10.93 9.90
CA GLU A 198 -6.17 9.50 9.86
C GLU A 198 -7.63 9.21 10.17
N ASP A 199 -8.18 9.86 11.18
CA ASP A 199 -9.59 9.72 11.53
C ASP A 199 -10.49 10.22 10.40
N TYR A 200 -10.12 11.33 9.77
CA TYR A 200 -10.79 11.83 8.57
C TYR A 200 -10.68 10.84 7.40
N SER A 201 -9.49 10.28 7.15
CA SER A 201 -9.29 9.28 6.10
C SER A 201 -10.11 8.00 6.33
N LYS A 202 -10.16 7.51 7.58
CA LYS A 202 -10.99 6.36 7.97
C LYS A 202 -12.48 6.65 7.78
N TYR A 203 -12.93 7.85 8.16
CA TYR A 203 -14.31 8.28 7.95
C TYR A 203 -14.70 8.26 6.48
N TRP A 204 -13.85 8.79 5.60
CA TRP A 204 -14.10 8.75 4.15
C TRP A 204 -14.02 7.33 3.58
N ALA A 205 -13.05 6.52 3.98
CA ALA A 205 -12.96 5.12 3.57
C ALA A 205 -14.24 4.34 3.94
N SER A 206 -14.82 4.59 5.11
CA SER A 206 -16.08 3.95 5.54
C SER A 206 -17.30 4.40 4.73
N LYS A 207 -17.28 5.60 4.16
CA LYS A 207 -18.35 6.08 3.27
C LYS A 207 -18.28 5.44 1.89
N PHE A 208 -17.09 5.20 1.36
CA PHE A 208 -16.90 4.51 0.07
C PHE A 208 -17.15 3.01 0.13
N SER A 209 -17.17 2.41 1.33
CA SER A 209 -17.48 0.99 1.50
C SER A 209 -18.98 0.67 1.58
N LYS A 210 -19.85 1.68 1.57
CA LYS A 210 -21.32 1.53 1.73
C LYS A 210 -22.12 1.91 0.47
N GLY A 211 -21.47 2.17 -0.61
CA GLY A 211 -22.06 2.42 -1.94
C GLY A 211 -21.68 1.30 -2.89
#